data_7a29a35e0132a019893436090034d49b
#
_entry.id   7a29a35e0132a019893436090034d49b
#
_cell.length_a   1.000
_cell.length_b   1.000
_cell.length_c   1.000
_cell.angle_alpha   90.00
_cell.angle_beta   90.00
_cell.angle_gamma   90.00
#
_symmetry.space_group_name_H-M   'P 1'
#
loop_
_entity.id
_entity.type
_entity.pdbx_description
1 polymer ?
#
loop_
_entity_poly.entity_id
_entity_poly.type
_entity_poly.pdbx_seq_one_letter_code
_entity_poly.pdbx_strand_id
1 'polypeptide(L)'
;PTSNGPGLPIPRPRRPANQTRWLDSAATIATGKVLLTPRTGNDVVCLNLLDGSLAWEKTKQDGLYLAGVVDGKVLLVGTNTVQAMSLKDGSAVWENPVALPTPSGRGYIRNGRLYLPLSTAQMAVVDIATGSLLARTNTPGDIVPGNVIAIGDAILSQGIDRVDVFAFPMDEK
;
A
#
# COMPACT_ATOMS: atom_id res chain seq x y z
N PRO A 1 -25.77 -47.95 -23.80
CA PRO A 1 -25.18 -46.67 -24.24
C PRO A 1 -25.49 -45.62 -23.18
N THR A 2 -24.48 -45.32 -22.36
CA THR A 2 -24.56 -44.30 -21.30
C THR A 2 -24.11 -42.97 -21.89
N SER A 3 -25.04 -42.03 -22.04
CA SER A 3 -24.73 -40.67 -22.47
C SER A 3 -24.16 -39.90 -21.30
N ASN A 4 -22.85 -39.63 -21.31
CA ASN A 4 -22.24 -38.64 -20.47
C ASN A 4 -22.64 -37.24 -21.00
N GLY A 5 -23.61 -36.60 -20.35
CA GLY A 5 -23.92 -35.22 -20.57
C GLY A 5 -22.73 -34.30 -20.16
N PRO A 6 -22.50 -33.17 -20.84
CA PRO A 6 -21.44 -32.24 -20.46
C PRO A 6 -21.71 -31.70 -19.06
N GLY A 7 -20.78 -31.93 -18.14
CA GLY A 7 -20.85 -31.42 -16.78
C GLY A 7 -20.96 -29.90 -16.80
N LEU A 8 -21.93 -29.35 -16.07
CA LEU A 8 -22.09 -27.90 -15.90
C LEU A 8 -20.82 -27.33 -15.30
N PRO A 9 -20.31 -26.18 -15.83
CA PRO A 9 -19.14 -25.54 -15.29
C PRO A 9 -19.40 -25.11 -13.85
N ILE A 10 -18.58 -25.59 -12.93
CA ILE A 10 -18.62 -25.18 -11.51
C ILE A 10 -18.35 -23.67 -11.46
N PRO A 11 -19.28 -22.85 -10.92
CA PRO A 11 -19.06 -21.42 -10.78
C PRO A 11 -17.84 -21.18 -9.88
N ARG A 12 -16.79 -20.60 -10.42
CA ARG A 12 -15.66 -20.16 -9.60
C ARG A 12 -16.15 -19.02 -8.69
N PRO A 13 -15.87 -19.07 -7.38
CA PRO A 13 -16.24 -17.97 -6.49
C PRO A 13 -15.62 -16.69 -7.02
N ARG A 14 -16.46 -15.71 -7.35
CA ARG A 14 -16.00 -14.36 -7.75
C ARG A 14 -15.32 -13.75 -6.55
N ARG A 15 -14.02 -13.55 -6.62
CA ARG A 15 -13.30 -12.71 -5.63
C ARG A 15 -13.90 -11.31 -5.67
N PRO A 16 -14.15 -10.69 -4.50
CA PRO A 16 -14.61 -9.29 -4.49
C PRO A 16 -13.62 -8.43 -5.28
N ALA A 17 -14.13 -7.59 -6.19
CA ALA A 17 -13.35 -6.80 -7.14
C ALA A 17 -12.27 -5.92 -6.48
N ASN A 18 -12.46 -5.55 -5.21
CA ASN A 18 -11.49 -4.74 -4.45
C ASN A 18 -10.22 -5.50 -4.02
N GLN A 19 -10.27 -6.82 -3.85
CA GLN A 19 -9.09 -7.56 -3.38
C GLN A 19 -8.07 -7.86 -4.48
N THR A 20 -8.49 -7.90 -5.74
CA THR A 20 -7.58 -8.20 -6.86
C THR A 20 -6.74 -7.00 -7.29
N ARG A 21 -7.18 -5.78 -7.04
CA ARG A 21 -6.48 -4.53 -7.41
C ARG A 21 -5.16 -4.34 -6.65
N TRP A 22 -5.07 -4.84 -5.43
CA TRP A 22 -3.95 -4.66 -4.51
C TRP A 22 -3.07 -5.90 -4.38
N LEU A 23 -3.34 -6.96 -5.15
CA LEU A 23 -2.54 -8.17 -5.14
C LEU A 23 -1.14 -7.86 -5.69
N ASP A 24 -0.24 -7.55 -4.77
CA ASP A 24 1.16 -7.38 -5.02
C ASP A 24 1.92 -8.52 -4.33
N SER A 25 2.70 -9.23 -5.10
CA SER A 25 3.61 -10.27 -4.62
C SER A 25 5.06 -9.87 -4.82
N ALA A 26 5.32 -8.59 -5.16
CA ALA A 26 6.68 -8.10 -5.31
C ALA A 26 7.38 -8.09 -3.95
N ALA A 27 8.58 -8.66 -3.92
CA ALA A 27 9.43 -8.62 -2.74
C ALA A 27 9.99 -7.21 -2.52
N THR A 28 9.95 -6.73 -1.29
CA THR A 28 10.65 -5.50 -0.88
C THR A 28 11.93 -5.88 -0.15
N ILE A 29 13.08 -5.45 -0.68
CA ILE A 29 14.39 -5.73 -0.07
C ILE A 29 14.90 -4.46 0.61
N ALA A 30 15.25 -4.58 1.89
CA ALA A 30 15.82 -3.49 2.68
C ALA A 30 16.72 -4.02 3.78
N THR A 31 17.89 -3.45 3.94
CA THR A 31 18.82 -3.68 5.07
C THR A 31 18.99 -5.17 5.42
N GLY A 32 19.27 -6.00 4.41
CA GLY A 32 19.50 -7.44 4.59
C GLY A 32 18.23 -8.25 4.91
N LYS A 33 17.05 -7.69 4.70
CA LYS A 33 15.75 -8.36 4.86
C LYS A 33 14.98 -8.38 3.55
N VAL A 34 14.12 -9.39 3.41
CA VAL A 34 13.15 -9.53 2.33
C VAL A 34 11.76 -9.56 2.93
N LEU A 35 10.93 -8.62 2.54
CA LEU A 35 9.54 -8.52 2.96
C LEU A 35 8.61 -9.01 1.86
N LEU A 36 7.67 -9.84 2.21
CA LEU A 36 6.69 -10.43 1.31
C LEU A 36 5.28 -10.27 1.89
N THR A 37 4.31 -10.08 1.01
CA THR A 37 2.88 -10.22 1.31
C THR A 37 2.32 -11.35 0.46
N PRO A 38 2.36 -12.62 0.94
CA PRO A 38 1.94 -13.77 0.16
C PRO A 38 0.48 -13.63 -0.31
N ARG A 39 0.21 -14.01 -1.56
CA ARG A 39 -1.12 -13.89 -2.16
C ARG A 39 -2.18 -14.79 -1.51
N THR A 40 -1.75 -15.90 -0.93
CA THR A 40 -2.62 -16.90 -0.31
C THR A 40 -2.76 -16.72 1.19
N GLY A 41 -1.93 -15.85 1.81
CA GLY A 41 -1.92 -15.57 3.24
C GLY A 41 -2.47 -14.19 3.58
N ASN A 42 -2.69 -13.98 4.87
CA ASN A 42 -3.05 -12.67 5.43
C ASN A 42 -1.93 -12.10 6.29
N ASP A 43 -0.67 -12.36 5.88
CA ASP A 43 0.49 -12.03 6.69
C ASP A 43 1.49 -11.17 5.91
N VAL A 44 2.31 -10.44 6.65
CA VAL A 44 3.58 -9.87 6.20
C VAL A 44 4.66 -10.82 6.71
N VAL A 45 5.45 -11.34 5.81
CA VAL A 45 6.58 -12.23 6.11
C VAL A 45 7.87 -11.50 5.89
N CYS A 46 8.77 -11.55 6.86
CA CYS A 46 10.12 -11.00 6.75
C CYS A 46 11.14 -12.13 6.85
N LEU A 47 11.98 -12.25 5.85
CA LEU A 47 13.05 -13.23 5.77
C LEU A 47 14.41 -12.55 5.85
N ASN A 48 15.41 -13.26 6.31
CA ASN A 48 16.81 -12.86 6.17
C ASN A 48 17.25 -13.04 4.71
N LEU A 49 17.78 -11.98 4.11
CA LEU A 49 18.17 -11.98 2.69
C LEU A 49 19.27 -13.00 2.39
N LEU A 50 20.17 -13.25 3.34
CA LEU A 50 21.37 -14.04 3.11
C LEU A 50 21.06 -15.54 3.03
N ASP A 51 20.16 -16.06 3.87
CA ASP A 51 19.90 -17.48 4.03
C ASP A 51 18.42 -17.87 3.86
N GLY A 52 17.54 -16.91 3.65
CA GLY A 52 16.10 -17.12 3.50
C GLY A 52 15.40 -17.55 4.79
N SER A 53 16.08 -17.56 5.94
CA SER A 53 15.46 -17.92 7.21
C SER A 53 14.39 -16.91 7.62
N LEU A 54 13.33 -17.39 8.29
CA LEU A 54 12.26 -16.54 8.81
C LEU A 54 12.81 -15.64 9.91
N ALA A 55 12.70 -14.32 9.73
CA ALA A 55 13.02 -13.34 10.76
C ALA A 55 11.79 -13.06 11.63
N TRP A 56 10.65 -12.81 11.01
CA TRP A 56 9.36 -12.66 11.69
C TRP A 56 8.20 -12.77 10.69
N GLU A 57 7.01 -13.01 11.24
CA GLU A 57 5.76 -13.02 10.52
C GLU A 57 4.68 -12.31 11.35
N LYS A 58 3.86 -11.50 10.73
CA LYS A 58 2.79 -10.72 11.37
C LYS A 58 1.57 -10.66 10.47
N THR A 59 0.40 -10.82 11.06
CA THR A 59 -0.86 -10.63 10.34
C THR A 59 -0.99 -9.20 9.85
N LYS A 60 -1.28 -9.03 8.55
CA LYS A 60 -1.42 -7.71 7.92
C LYS A 60 -2.76 -7.01 8.19
N GLN A 61 -3.68 -7.64 8.95
CA GLN A 61 -5.00 -7.10 9.30
C GLN A 61 -5.76 -6.61 8.04
N ASP A 62 -6.07 -5.30 7.95
CA ASP A 62 -6.69 -4.66 6.79
C ASP A 62 -5.68 -4.27 5.70
N GLY A 63 -4.41 -4.64 5.86
CA GLY A 63 -3.31 -4.27 4.96
C GLY A 63 -3.54 -4.68 3.52
N LEU A 64 -3.36 -3.72 2.61
CA LEU A 64 -3.47 -3.89 1.17
C LEU A 64 -2.11 -4.12 0.52
N TYR A 65 -1.11 -3.28 0.85
CA TYR A 65 0.22 -3.36 0.27
C TYR A 65 1.28 -2.71 1.16
N LEU A 66 2.54 -3.11 0.94
CA LEU A 66 3.71 -2.45 1.52
C LEU A 66 4.04 -1.21 0.69
N ALA A 67 4.04 -0.03 1.33
CA ALA A 67 4.41 1.22 0.68
C ALA A 67 5.94 1.37 0.55
N GLY A 68 6.70 0.80 1.48
CA GLY A 68 8.15 0.81 1.48
C GLY A 68 8.75 0.62 2.87
N VAL A 69 10.08 0.73 2.91
CA VAL A 69 10.86 0.70 4.15
C VAL A 69 11.68 1.97 4.26
N VAL A 70 11.54 2.69 5.37
CA VAL A 70 12.26 3.94 5.65
C VAL A 70 12.75 3.90 7.10
N ASP A 71 14.03 4.14 7.31
CA ASP A 71 14.66 4.19 8.64
C ASP A 71 14.28 3.01 9.54
N GLY A 72 14.30 1.80 8.97
CA GLY A 72 13.94 0.58 9.69
C GLY A 72 12.44 0.42 9.99
N LYS A 73 11.58 1.26 9.44
CA LYS A 73 10.13 1.17 9.52
C LYS A 73 9.54 0.60 8.23
N VAL A 74 8.75 -0.45 8.35
CA VAL A 74 7.97 -1.06 7.26
C VAL A 74 6.59 -0.40 7.25
N LEU A 75 6.27 0.29 6.16
CA LEU A 75 4.99 1.00 6.03
C LEU A 75 3.97 0.09 5.34
N LEU A 76 2.91 -0.25 6.05
CA LEU A 76 1.78 -1.03 5.55
C LEU A 76 0.56 -0.12 5.38
N VAL A 77 0.08 -0.02 4.16
CA VAL A 77 -1.14 0.71 3.81
C VAL A 77 -2.29 -0.28 3.79
N GLY A 78 -3.31 0.00 4.58
CA GLY A 78 -4.53 -0.79 4.69
C GLY A 78 -5.72 -0.17 3.98
N THR A 79 -6.89 -0.78 4.14
CA THR A 79 -8.14 -0.28 3.58
C THR A 79 -8.55 1.06 4.21
N ASN A 80 -8.36 1.19 5.51
CA ASN A 80 -8.76 2.38 6.27
C ASN A 80 -7.66 2.89 7.21
N THR A 81 -6.47 2.27 7.15
CA THR A 81 -5.37 2.61 8.04
C THR A 81 -4.02 2.64 7.32
N VAL A 82 -3.09 3.38 7.89
CA VAL A 82 -1.65 3.24 7.60
C VAL A 82 -0.96 2.94 8.92
N GLN A 83 -0.06 1.98 8.92
CA GLN A 83 0.73 1.62 10.11
C GLN A 83 2.20 1.42 9.76
N ALA A 84 3.06 1.60 10.77
CA ALA A 84 4.47 1.30 10.68
C ALA A 84 4.83 0.15 11.61
N MET A 85 5.58 -0.81 11.07
CA MET A 85 6.14 -1.93 11.82
C MET A 85 7.67 -1.85 11.82
N SER A 86 8.29 -2.32 12.87
CA SER A 86 9.75 -2.44 12.95
C SER A 86 10.26 -3.50 11.96
N LEU A 87 11.24 -3.13 11.14
CA LEU A 87 11.89 -4.08 10.23
C LEU A 87 12.60 -5.20 10.99
N LYS A 88 13.01 -4.94 12.25
CA LYS A 88 13.76 -5.88 13.08
C LYS A 88 12.90 -7.08 13.50
N ASP A 89 11.68 -6.83 13.97
CA ASP A 89 10.85 -7.82 14.67
C ASP A 89 9.35 -7.74 14.35
N GLY A 90 8.93 -6.83 13.48
CA GLY A 90 7.53 -6.64 13.10
C GLY A 90 6.65 -6.03 14.19
N SER A 91 7.24 -5.50 15.28
CA SER A 91 6.47 -4.79 16.31
C SER A 91 5.92 -3.46 15.79
N ALA A 92 4.80 -2.98 16.35
CA ALA A 92 4.25 -1.67 16.01
C ALA A 92 5.25 -0.57 16.40
N VAL A 93 5.49 0.37 15.48
CA VAL A 93 6.35 1.54 15.73
C VAL A 93 5.54 2.74 16.18
N TRP A 94 4.39 2.96 15.55
CA TRP A 94 3.48 4.01 15.98
C TRP A 94 2.53 3.48 17.07
N GLU A 95 2.19 4.32 18.03
CA GLU A 95 1.26 3.97 19.09
C GLU A 95 -0.11 3.56 18.53
N ASN A 96 -0.59 4.29 17.53
CA ASN A 96 -1.84 4.01 16.85
C ASN A 96 -1.63 4.06 15.33
N PRO A 97 -2.32 3.22 14.56
CA PRO A 97 -2.40 3.36 13.10
C PRO A 97 -3.07 4.69 12.73
N VAL A 98 -2.63 5.29 11.63
CA VAL A 98 -3.26 6.50 11.08
C VAL A 98 -4.55 6.12 10.37
N ALA A 99 -5.69 6.58 10.85
CA ALA A 99 -6.99 6.36 10.21
C ALA A 99 -7.15 7.27 8.98
N LEU A 100 -7.47 6.68 7.83
CA LEU A 100 -7.63 7.38 6.55
C LEU A 100 -8.77 6.74 5.73
N PRO A 101 -9.41 7.50 4.82
CA PRO A 101 -10.28 6.90 3.81
C PRO A 101 -9.50 5.88 2.95
N THR A 102 -10.24 4.97 2.32
CA THR A 102 -9.67 3.95 1.45
C THR A 102 -8.74 4.56 0.39
N PRO A 103 -7.52 4.04 0.22
CA PRO A 103 -6.62 4.48 -0.83
C PRO A 103 -7.20 4.20 -2.22
N SER A 104 -7.02 5.12 -3.15
CA SER A 104 -7.43 4.96 -4.55
C SER A 104 -6.31 4.41 -5.44
N GLY A 105 -5.07 4.46 -4.96
CA GLY A 105 -3.88 4.03 -5.68
C GLY A 105 -2.68 3.85 -4.75
N ARG A 106 -1.52 3.52 -5.33
CA ARG A 106 -0.25 3.49 -4.61
C ARG A 106 0.26 4.90 -4.42
N GLY A 107 0.69 5.19 -3.19
CA GLY A 107 1.37 6.41 -2.81
C GLY A 107 2.87 6.37 -3.13
N TYR A 108 3.56 7.45 -2.78
CA TYR A 108 5.01 7.53 -2.84
C TYR A 108 5.56 8.10 -1.53
N ILE A 109 6.87 7.90 -1.33
CA ILE A 109 7.60 8.40 -0.16
C ILE A 109 8.61 9.45 -0.61
N ARG A 110 8.62 10.60 0.06
CA ARG A 110 9.58 11.68 -0.17
C ARG A 110 9.81 12.46 1.13
N ASN A 111 11.06 12.77 1.44
CA ASN A 111 11.46 13.60 2.58
C ASN A 111 10.83 13.16 3.93
N GLY A 112 10.85 11.85 4.23
CA GLY A 112 10.29 11.32 5.47
C GLY A 112 8.76 11.34 5.56
N ARG A 113 8.07 11.60 4.45
CA ARG A 113 6.61 11.65 4.38
C ARG A 113 6.07 10.62 3.39
N LEU A 114 4.94 10.01 3.73
CA LEU A 114 4.14 9.20 2.83
C LEU A 114 3.00 10.04 2.25
N TYR A 115 2.97 10.14 0.94
CA TYR A 115 1.90 10.79 0.17
C TYR A 115 0.98 9.73 -0.38
N LEU A 116 -0.29 9.74 0.03
CA LEU A 116 -1.24 8.69 -0.26
C LEU A 116 -2.48 9.23 -0.98
N PRO A 117 -2.81 8.72 -2.18
CA PRO A 117 -4.03 9.08 -2.89
C PRO A 117 -5.24 8.38 -2.24
N LEU A 118 -6.33 9.12 -2.08
CA LEU A 118 -7.55 8.66 -1.42
C LEU A 118 -8.74 8.62 -2.39
N SER A 119 -9.64 7.66 -2.16
CA SER A 119 -10.88 7.49 -2.93
C SER A 119 -11.87 8.66 -2.79
N THR A 120 -11.62 9.56 -1.84
CA THR A 120 -12.38 10.79 -1.60
C THR A 120 -11.90 11.98 -2.41
N ALA A 121 -11.18 11.78 -3.51
CA ALA A 121 -10.55 12.83 -4.32
C ALA A 121 -9.59 13.72 -3.50
N GLN A 122 -8.79 13.10 -2.66
CA GLN A 122 -7.84 13.78 -1.77
C GLN A 122 -6.46 13.14 -1.84
N MET A 123 -5.45 13.91 -1.45
CA MET A 123 -4.11 13.44 -1.09
C MET A 123 -3.92 13.58 0.41
N ALA A 124 -3.49 12.51 1.07
CA ALA A 124 -3.06 12.55 2.46
C ALA A 124 -1.53 12.59 2.55
N VAL A 125 -1.03 13.29 3.55
CA VAL A 125 0.41 13.36 3.87
C VAL A 125 0.59 12.87 5.30
N VAL A 126 1.34 11.80 5.47
CA VAL A 126 1.63 11.19 6.78
C VAL A 126 3.12 11.33 7.08
N ASP A 127 3.44 11.83 8.25
CA ASP A 127 4.82 11.85 8.76
C ASP A 127 5.26 10.45 9.16
N ILE A 128 6.33 9.95 8.57
CA ILE A 128 6.81 8.57 8.79
C ILE A 128 7.48 8.42 10.16
N ALA A 129 8.06 9.47 10.71
CA ALA A 129 8.73 9.40 12.00
C ALA A 129 7.73 9.20 13.13
N THR A 130 6.63 9.94 13.11
CA THR A 130 5.66 10.02 14.20
C THR A 130 4.35 9.26 13.95
N GLY A 131 3.99 9.00 12.70
CA GLY A 131 2.66 8.50 12.34
C GLY A 131 1.57 9.57 12.40
N SER A 132 1.94 10.84 12.33
CA SER A 132 0.98 11.95 12.34
C SER A 132 0.45 12.24 10.94
N LEU A 133 -0.86 12.45 10.83
CA LEU A 133 -1.46 12.99 9.61
C LEU A 133 -1.16 14.50 9.54
N LEU A 134 -0.30 14.89 8.61
CA LEU A 134 0.11 16.30 8.45
C LEU A 134 -0.89 17.10 7.63
N ALA A 135 -1.43 16.51 6.58
CA ALA A 135 -2.36 17.19 5.68
C ALA A 135 -3.33 16.22 5.00
N ARG A 136 -4.47 16.74 4.61
CA ARG A 136 -5.42 16.15 3.66
C ARG A 136 -5.92 17.25 2.75
N THR A 137 -5.57 17.18 1.47
CA THR A 137 -5.86 18.23 0.49
C THR A 137 -6.68 17.65 -0.65
N ASN A 138 -7.72 18.36 -1.07
CA ASN A 138 -8.51 17.97 -2.23
C ASN A 138 -7.65 18.07 -3.50
N THR A 139 -7.86 17.14 -4.41
CA THR A 139 -7.27 17.19 -5.74
C THR A 139 -8.00 18.22 -6.61
N PRO A 140 -7.32 18.88 -7.54
CA PRO A 140 -7.96 19.81 -8.45
C PRO A 140 -9.10 19.15 -9.23
N GLY A 141 -10.27 19.81 -9.28
CA GLY A 141 -11.44 19.31 -9.99
C GLY A 141 -12.07 18.05 -9.40
N ASP A 142 -11.84 17.78 -8.12
CA ASP A 142 -12.33 16.59 -7.42
C ASP A 142 -12.03 15.26 -8.14
N ILE A 143 -10.90 15.21 -8.85
CA ILE A 143 -10.45 14.03 -9.57
C ILE A 143 -9.91 13.00 -8.57
N VAL A 144 -10.47 11.80 -8.54
CA VAL A 144 -9.92 10.70 -7.73
C VAL A 144 -8.58 10.27 -8.32
N PRO A 145 -7.46 10.46 -7.60
CA PRO A 145 -6.15 10.11 -8.11
C PRO A 145 -5.97 8.58 -8.13
N GLY A 146 -5.17 8.10 -9.09
CA GLY A 146 -4.76 6.69 -9.18
C GLY A 146 -3.44 6.44 -8.45
N ASN A 147 -2.56 5.61 -9.06
CA ASN A 147 -1.19 5.46 -8.55
C ASN A 147 -0.43 6.76 -8.76
N VAL A 148 0.27 7.22 -7.74
CA VAL A 148 0.98 8.50 -7.80
C VAL A 148 2.49 8.32 -7.68
N ILE A 149 3.22 9.14 -8.43
CA ILE A 149 4.67 9.30 -8.34
C ILE A 149 5.02 10.78 -8.38
N ALA A 150 6.11 11.17 -7.72
CA ALA A 150 6.62 12.52 -7.76
C ALA A 150 7.77 12.65 -8.77
N ILE A 151 7.72 13.66 -9.64
CA ILE A 151 8.79 13.98 -10.60
C ILE A 151 9.06 15.48 -10.51
N GLY A 152 10.23 15.86 -9.98
CA GLY A 152 10.53 17.27 -9.71
C GLY A 152 9.47 17.88 -8.78
N ASP A 153 8.82 18.94 -9.25
CA ASP A 153 7.75 19.66 -8.53
C ASP A 153 6.34 19.26 -8.99
N ALA A 154 6.21 18.15 -9.66
CA ALA A 154 4.93 17.62 -10.12
C ALA A 154 4.62 16.24 -9.52
N ILE A 155 3.33 15.97 -9.33
CA ILE A 155 2.79 14.65 -9.05
C ILE A 155 2.09 14.15 -10.30
N LEU A 156 2.52 12.98 -10.78
CA LEU A 156 1.83 12.25 -11.82
C LEU A 156 0.89 11.24 -11.17
N SER A 157 -0.36 11.25 -11.59
CA SER A 157 -1.38 10.30 -11.14
C SER A 157 -1.82 9.43 -12.32
N GLN A 158 -1.56 8.14 -12.26
CA GLN A 158 -1.99 7.17 -13.25
C GLN A 158 -3.34 6.58 -12.87
N GLY A 159 -4.38 6.98 -13.58
CA GLY A 159 -5.69 6.34 -13.56
C GLY A 159 -5.75 5.09 -14.44
N ILE A 160 -6.98 4.62 -14.74
CA ILE A 160 -7.21 3.45 -15.59
C ILE A 160 -7.00 3.82 -17.06
N ASP A 161 -7.47 4.99 -17.47
CA ASP A 161 -7.58 5.46 -18.85
C ASP A 161 -6.88 6.82 -19.09
N ARG A 162 -6.25 7.39 -18.06
CA ARG A 162 -5.62 8.71 -18.14
C ARG A 162 -4.43 8.85 -17.19
N VAL A 163 -3.61 9.85 -17.49
CA VAL A 163 -2.58 10.36 -16.58
C VAL A 163 -2.88 11.82 -16.30
N ASP A 164 -3.03 12.16 -15.02
CA ASP A 164 -3.22 13.53 -14.56
C ASP A 164 -1.90 14.06 -13.98
N VAL A 165 -1.67 15.36 -14.13
CA VAL A 165 -0.50 16.03 -13.56
C VAL A 165 -1.00 17.08 -12.57
N PHE A 166 -0.53 16.99 -11.34
CA PHE A 166 -0.81 17.96 -10.28
C PHE A 166 0.46 18.70 -9.91
N ALA A 167 0.34 20.00 -9.60
CA ALA A 167 1.42 20.71 -8.94
C ALA A 167 1.67 20.08 -7.56
N PHE A 168 2.95 19.94 -7.18
CA PHE A 168 3.30 19.53 -5.84
C PHE A 168 2.75 20.58 -4.87
N PRO A 169 2.03 20.19 -3.79
CA PRO A 169 1.75 21.14 -2.74
C PRO A 169 3.10 21.61 -2.19
N MET A 170 3.46 22.85 -2.49
CA MET A 170 4.70 23.45 -1.98
C MET A 170 4.62 23.35 -0.46
N ASP A 171 5.55 22.63 0.15
CA ASP A 171 5.76 22.71 1.58
C ASP A 171 6.00 24.18 1.90
N GLU A 172 5.10 24.82 2.62
CA GLU A 172 5.40 26.07 3.28
C GLU A 172 6.61 25.81 4.17
N LYS A 173 7.66 26.59 3.93
CA LYS A 173 8.96 26.50 4.60
C LYS A 173 8.85 26.64 6.10
#